data_8838c4d01829347851a1772cfb4abbcf
#
_entry.id   8838c4d01829347851a1772cfb4abbcf
#
_cell.length_a   1.000
_cell.length_b   1.000
_cell.length_c   1.000
_cell.angle_alpha   90.00
_cell.angle_beta   90.00
_cell.angle_gamma   90.00
#
_symmetry.space_group_name_H-M   'P 1'
#
loop_
_entity.id
_entity.type
_entity.pdbx_description
1 polymer ?
#
loop_
_entity_poly.entity_id
_entity_poly.type
_entity_poly.pdbx_seq_one_letter_code
_entity_poly.pdbx_strand_id
1 'polypeptide(L)'
;MYLLTTQGFLSLFITVVIMRGPALGITITRVSVPTPLAVGEGGVLECEWTYDGDHVYTLKWYQGLSEFYRWTPQETPPAKAFPMDARLSVDLRESEGGRVRIRNVTLAASGPYRCEVSGEAPTFQTALRSAVITVVGG
;
A
#
# COMPACT_ATOMS: atom_id res chain seq x y z
N MET A 1 53.78 20.26 14.11
CA MET A 1 53.30 20.07 13.96
C MET A 1 52.58 19.98 13.68
N TYR A 2 52.02 19.84 13.47
CA TYR A 2 51.19 19.61 13.23
C TYR A 2 50.57 19.30 12.61
N LEU A 3 50.48 19.36 12.18
CA LEU A 3 49.90 18.88 11.49
C LEU A 3 48.88 18.27 11.70
N LEU A 4 48.68 17.66 12.07
CA LEU A 4 47.78 16.90 12.44
C LEU A 4 46.56 17.42 12.31
N THR A 5 46.35 18.22 12.55
CA THR A 5 45.15 18.77 12.50
C THR A 5 44.52 18.52 11.26
N THR A 6 45.18 18.48 10.28
CA THR A 6 44.54 18.36 9.07
C THR A 6 43.78 17.13 8.95
N GLN A 7 44.21 16.09 9.51
CA GLN A 7 43.50 14.94 9.31
C GLN A 7 42.25 14.90 9.95
N GLY A 8 42.06 15.52 10.96
CA GLY A 8 40.84 15.41 11.67
C GLY A 8 39.65 15.75 10.87
N PHE A 9 39.66 16.85 10.16
CA PHE A 9 38.43 17.18 9.58
C PHE A 9 38.20 16.57 8.27
N LEU A 10 39.15 15.94 7.78
CA LEU A 10 38.94 15.23 6.59
C LEU A 10 37.88 14.19 6.73
N SER A 11 37.92 13.45 7.77
CA SER A 11 36.93 12.41 7.92
C SER A 11 35.55 12.96 8.13
N LEU A 12 35.44 14.14 8.62
CA LEU A 12 34.11 14.69 8.79
C LEU A 12 33.41 14.89 7.50
N PHE A 13 34.10 15.35 6.51
CA PHE A 13 33.45 15.58 5.25
C PHE A 13 32.90 14.31 4.69
N ILE A 14 33.63 13.27 4.76
CA ILE A 14 33.20 12.02 4.21
C ILE A 14 31.92 11.58 4.86
N THR A 15 31.85 11.73 6.13
CA THR A 15 30.67 11.29 6.83
C THR A 15 29.45 12.02 6.36
N VAL A 16 29.57 13.29 6.20
CA VAL A 16 28.45 14.07 5.79
C VAL A 16 27.93 13.67 4.44
N VAL A 17 28.83 13.45 3.54
CA VAL A 17 28.42 13.10 2.20
C VAL A 17 27.64 11.83 2.16
N ILE A 18 28.06 10.88 2.93
CA ILE A 18 27.40 9.61 2.88
C ILE A 18 25.99 9.68 3.31
N MET A 19 25.68 10.57 4.20
CA MET A 19 24.38 10.57 4.71
C MET A 19 23.39 11.11 3.81
N ARG A 20 23.77 11.64 2.77
CA ARG A 20 22.86 12.41 2.09
C ARG A 20 21.97 11.76 1.12
N GLY A 21 21.97 10.58 0.87
CA GLY A 21 21.13 9.97 -0.13
C GLY A 21 19.67 10.32 0.11
N PRO A 22 18.97 10.88 -0.83
CA PRO A 22 17.53 11.10 -0.65
C PRO A 22 16.83 9.76 -0.62
N ALA A 23 15.84 9.69 0.19
CA ALA A 23 15.04 8.49 0.28
C ALA A 23 13.97 8.58 -0.78
N LEU A 24 14.25 8.05 -1.95
CA LEU A 24 13.27 7.98 -3.00
C LEU A 24 12.53 6.69 -2.83
N GLY A 25 11.33 6.75 -2.36
CA GLY A 25 10.60 5.52 -2.15
C GLY A 25 9.15 5.75 -1.87
N ILE A 26 8.42 4.66 -1.89
CA ILE A 26 7.01 4.65 -1.58
C ILE A 26 6.87 4.31 -0.11
N THR A 27 6.09 5.12 0.61
CA THR A 27 5.76 4.84 1.99
C THR A 27 4.25 4.77 2.11
N ILE A 28 3.73 3.64 2.58
CA ILE A 28 2.32 3.55 2.90
C ILE A 28 2.15 4.16 4.27
N THR A 29 1.46 5.28 4.33
CA THR A 29 1.32 6.05 5.56
C THR A 29 0.15 5.58 6.41
N ARG A 30 -0.83 4.93 5.77
CA ARG A 30 -2.01 4.49 6.51
C ARG A 30 -2.70 3.36 5.78
N VAL A 31 -3.04 2.31 6.53
CA VAL A 31 -3.93 1.25 6.07
C VAL A 31 -5.04 1.14 7.09
N SER A 32 -6.28 1.21 6.63
CA SER A 32 -7.44 1.15 7.49
C SER A 32 -8.44 0.19 6.90
N VAL A 33 -8.97 -0.70 7.73
CA VAL A 33 -9.97 -1.67 7.30
C VAL A 33 -11.13 -1.63 8.27
N PRO A 34 -12.36 -1.91 7.78
CA PRO A 34 -13.51 -1.95 8.66
C PRO A 34 -13.50 -3.27 9.43
N THR A 35 -13.43 -3.19 10.75
CA THR A 35 -13.40 -4.40 11.57
C THR A 35 -13.83 -4.07 12.99
N PRO A 36 -14.62 -4.95 13.63
CA PRO A 36 -15.19 -6.17 13.08
C PRO A 36 -16.40 -5.88 12.22
N LEU A 37 -16.72 -6.82 11.37
CA LEU A 37 -17.92 -6.76 10.54
C LEU A 37 -18.79 -7.95 10.84
N ALA A 38 -20.12 -7.76 10.75
CA ALA A 38 -21.03 -8.88 10.79
C ALA A 38 -21.24 -9.41 9.38
N VAL A 39 -21.57 -10.70 9.28
CA VAL A 39 -21.89 -11.30 7.99
C VAL A 39 -22.98 -10.45 7.30
N GLY A 40 -22.76 -10.17 6.03
CA GLY A 40 -23.66 -9.36 5.22
C GLY A 40 -23.33 -7.88 5.20
N GLU A 41 -22.53 -7.41 6.13
CA GLU A 41 -22.13 -6.00 6.16
C GLU A 41 -21.04 -5.72 5.16
N GLY A 42 -20.63 -4.47 5.11
CA GLY A 42 -19.52 -4.03 4.29
C GLY A 42 -18.89 -2.79 4.90
N GLY A 43 -17.95 -2.23 4.19
CA GLY A 43 -17.26 -1.03 4.65
C GLY A 43 -16.24 -0.60 3.63
N VAL A 44 -15.34 0.27 4.06
CA VAL A 44 -14.35 0.86 3.16
C VAL A 44 -12.96 0.51 3.67
N LEU A 45 -12.13 -0.02 2.76
CA LEU A 45 -10.71 -0.18 3.00
C LEU A 45 -10.02 1.07 2.48
N GLU A 46 -9.01 1.52 3.20
CA GLU A 46 -8.25 2.69 2.75
C GLU A 46 -6.76 2.41 2.83
N CYS A 47 -6.05 2.84 1.81
CA CYS A 47 -4.60 2.74 1.74
C CYS A 47 -4.09 4.08 1.25
N GLU A 48 -3.30 4.76 2.09
CA GLU A 48 -2.74 6.06 1.75
C GLU A 48 -1.24 5.94 1.69
N TRP A 49 -0.62 6.68 0.78
CA TRP A 49 0.81 6.57 0.57
C TRP A 49 1.40 7.92 0.18
N THR A 50 2.72 8.02 0.33
CA THR A 50 3.50 9.10 -0.24
C THR A 50 4.57 8.48 -1.13
N TYR A 51 4.95 9.19 -2.18
CA TYR A 51 5.93 8.71 -3.12
C TYR A 51 6.76 9.88 -3.63
N ASP A 52 8.05 9.80 -3.42
CA ASP A 52 8.96 10.85 -3.85
C ASP A 52 9.40 10.70 -5.30
N GLY A 53 8.97 9.68 -5.99
CA GLY A 53 9.27 9.49 -7.39
C GLY A 53 8.19 10.10 -8.27
N ASP A 54 8.03 9.52 -9.45
CA ASP A 54 7.06 10.04 -10.40
C ASP A 54 5.65 9.64 -10.05
N HIS A 55 5.16 8.61 -10.70
CA HIS A 55 3.78 8.19 -10.52
C HIS A 55 3.73 6.80 -9.96
N VAL A 56 2.69 6.52 -9.21
CA VAL A 56 2.36 5.16 -8.85
C VAL A 56 1.94 4.44 -10.13
N TYR A 57 2.52 3.28 -10.37
CA TYR A 57 2.16 2.46 -11.51
C TYR A 57 0.88 1.71 -11.21
N THR A 58 0.80 1.05 -10.06
CA THR A 58 -0.39 0.30 -9.72
C THR A 58 -0.50 0.14 -8.21
N LEU A 59 -1.74 0.05 -7.73
CA LEU A 59 -2.04 -0.27 -6.36
C LEU A 59 -2.93 -1.50 -6.37
N LYS A 60 -2.63 -2.46 -5.50
CA LYS A 60 -3.40 -3.71 -5.42
C LYS A 60 -3.82 -3.96 -4.00
N TRP A 61 -5.02 -4.50 -3.85
CA TRP A 61 -5.50 -5.01 -2.58
C TRP A 61 -5.67 -6.51 -2.67
N TYR A 62 -5.19 -7.20 -1.63
CA TYR A 62 -5.26 -8.65 -1.52
C TYR A 62 -6.01 -9.04 -0.26
N GLN A 63 -6.74 -10.15 -0.32
CA GLN A 63 -7.21 -10.83 0.88
C GLN A 63 -6.48 -12.16 0.89
N GLY A 64 -5.63 -12.35 1.90
CA GLY A 64 -4.72 -13.48 1.87
C GLY A 64 -3.80 -13.38 0.67
N LEU A 65 -3.84 -14.39 -0.19
CA LEU A 65 -3.03 -14.41 -1.39
C LEU A 65 -3.83 -14.04 -2.64
N SER A 66 -5.08 -13.65 -2.48
CA SER A 66 -5.96 -13.38 -3.61
C SER A 66 -6.08 -11.91 -3.87
N GLU A 67 -5.61 -11.48 -5.04
CA GLU A 67 -5.80 -10.11 -5.46
C GLU A 67 -7.27 -9.92 -5.84
N PHE A 68 -7.93 -8.90 -5.28
CA PHE A 68 -9.34 -8.70 -5.59
C PHE A 68 -9.64 -7.30 -6.10
N TYR A 69 -8.66 -6.38 -6.07
CA TYR A 69 -8.85 -5.03 -6.57
C TYR A 69 -7.51 -4.51 -7.06
N ARG A 70 -7.56 -3.79 -8.17
CA ARG A 70 -6.36 -3.16 -8.73
C ARG A 70 -6.71 -1.78 -9.27
N TRP A 71 -5.86 -0.83 -8.98
CA TRP A 71 -6.01 0.52 -9.51
C TRP A 71 -4.74 0.87 -10.28
N THR A 72 -4.90 1.11 -11.58
CA THR A 72 -3.79 1.47 -12.46
C THR A 72 -4.19 2.80 -13.12
N PRO A 73 -3.65 3.93 -12.61
CA PRO A 73 -4.17 5.25 -12.99
C PRO A 73 -4.12 5.55 -14.48
N GLN A 74 -3.21 4.92 -15.19
CA GLN A 74 -3.07 5.21 -16.62
C GLN A 74 -3.95 4.35 -17.51
N GLU A 75 -4.70 3.45 -16.94
CA GLU A 75 -5.62 2.63 -17.71
C GLU A 75 -7.02 3.20 -17.67
N THR A 76 -7.86 2.74 -18.61
CA THR A 76 -9.25 3.16 -18.68
C THR A 76 -10.13 1.92 -18.82
N PRO A 77 -10.95 1.62 -17.83
CA PRO A 77 -11.06 2.30 -16.54
C PRO A 77 -9.87 1.97 -15.64
N PRO A 78 -9.52 2.84 -14.69
CA PRO A 78 -8.35 2.60 -13.86
C PRO A 78 -8.58 1.56 -12.76
N ALA A 79 -9.79 1.44 -12.27
CA ALA A 79 -10.08 0.51 -11.18
C ALA A 79 -10.70 -0.76 -11.72
N LYS A 80 -10.21 -1.91 -11.23
CA LYS A 80 -10.70 -3.22 -11.64
C LYS A 80 -10.89 -4.10 -10.42
N ALA A 81 -11.92 -4.93 -10.46
CA ALA A 81 -12.16 -5.91 -9.42
C ALA A 81 -12.04 -7.30 -10.00
N PHE A 82 -11.57 -8.23 -9.19
CA PHE A 82 -11.43 -9.62 -9.58
C PHE A 82 -12.31 -10.48 -8.68
N PRO A 83 -12.85 -11.58 -9.21
CA PRO A 83 -13.79 -12.39 -8.42
C PRO A 83 -13.18 -12.90 -7.13
N MET A 84 -13.98 -12.89 -6.08
CA MET A 84 -13.61 -13.38 -4.77
C MET A 84 -14.53 -14.51 -4.33
N ASP A 85 -15.18 -15.15 -5.26
CA ASP A 85 -16.13 -16.20 -5.00
C ASP A 85 -17.21 -15.70 -4.05
N ALA A 86 -17.42 -16.39 -2.94
CA ALA A 86 -18.45 -16.00 -1.99
C ALA A 86 -17.90 -15.19 -0.83
N ARG A 87 -16.68 -14.66 -0.92
CA ARG A 87 -16.09 -13.97 0.22
C ARG A 87 -16.64 -12.56 0.41
N LEU A 88 -16.67 -11.78 -0.66
CA LEU A 88 -17.15 -10.42 -0.60
C LEU A 88 -17.40 -9.90 -2.01
N SER A 89 -18.04 -8.73 -2.11
CA SER A 89 -18.22 -8.03 -3.37
C SER A 89 -17.52 -6.69 -3.30
N VAL A 90 -16.98 -6.22 -4.42
CA VAL A 90 -16.38 -4.89 -4.52
C VAL A 90 -17.33 -4.00 -5.29
N ASP A 91 -17.59 -2.82 -4.74
CA ASP A 91 -18.39 -1.81 -5.43
C ASP A 91 -17.44 -0.83 -6.10
N LEU A 92 -17.19 -1.04 -7.38
CA LEU A 92 -16.25 -0.20 -8.12
C LEU A 92 -16.69 1.23 -8.24
N ARG A 93 -18.00 1.49 -8.21
CA ARG A 93 -18.49 2.85 -8.33
C ARG A 93 -18.14 3.69 -7.12
N GLU A 94 -17.86 3.05 -5.98
CA GLU A 94 -17.45 3.74 -4.78
C GLU A 94 -16.02 3.42 -4.39
N SER A 95 -15.20 3.06 -5.38
CA SER A 95 -13.81 2.70 -5.15
C SER A 95 -12.91 3.47 -6.09
N GLU A 96 -11.83 4.02 -5.55
CA GLU A 96 -10.89 4.79 -6.34
C GLU A 96 -9.56 4.84 -5.60
N GLY A 97 -8.46 4.71 -6.35
CA GLY A 97 -7.13 4.72 -5.74
C GLY A 97 -7.02 3.60 -4.73
N GLY A 98 -6.57 3.92 -3.53
CA GLY A 98 -6.46 2.93 -2.46
C GLY A 98 -7.73 2.73 -1.66
N ARG A 99 -8.80 3.43 -2.00
CA ARG A 99 -10.06 3.36 -1.28
C ARG A 99 -10.98 2.37 -1.98
N VAL A 100 -11.39 1.32 -1.28
CA VAL A 100 -12.19 0.24 -1.85
C VAL A 100 -13.41 -0.02 -0.98
N ARG A 101 -14.58 0.03 -1.60
CA ARG A 101 -15.84 -0.29 -0.93
C ARG A 101 -16.13 -1.77 -1.10
N ILE A 102 -16.21 -2.50 0.00
CA ILE A 102 -16.60 -3.91 -0.02
C ILE A 102 -18.00 -4.06 0.57
N ARG A 103 -18.72 -5.09 0.10
CA ARG A 103 -20.08 -5.37 0.50
C ARG A 103 -20.29 -6.85 0.69
N ASN A 104 -21.34 -7.19 1.42
CA ASN A 104 -21.80 -8.57 1.54
C ASN A 104 -20.71 -9.55 2.01
N VAL A 105 -20.01 -9.18 3.06
CA VAL A 105 -18.94 -10.07 3.54
C VAL A 105 -19.51 -11.33 4.15
N THR A 106 -18.79 -12.42 3.96
CA THR A 106 -19.09 -13.70 4.60
C THR A 106 -17.98 -14.00 5.60
N LEU A 107 -18.14 -15.10 6.36
CA LEU A 107 -17.08 -15.48 7.30
C LEU A 107 -15.76 -15.72 6.59
N ALA A 108 -15.80 -16.17 5.35
CA ALA A 108 -14.59 -16.40 4.57
C ALA A 108 -13.83 -15.12 4.22
N ALA A 109 -14.44 -13.95 4.43
CA ALA A 109 -13.76 -12.70 4.22
C ALA A 109 -12.88 -12.29 5.40
N SER A 110 -12.90 -13.03 6.51
CA SER A 110 -12.00 -12.78 7.62
C SER A 110 -10.55 -13.06 7.19
N GLY A 111 -9.63 -12.30 7.74
CA GLY A 111 -8.21 -12.57 7.53
C GLY A 111 -7.45 -11.31 7.19
N PRO A 112 -6.19 -11.47 6.75
CA PRO A 112 -5.34 -10.34 6.45
C PRO A 112 -5.68 -9.73 5.10
N TYR A 113 -5.70 -8.41 5.07
CA TYR A 113 -5.87 -7.61 3.86
C TYR A 113 -4.60 -6.82 3.65
N ARG A 114 -4.06 -6.86 2.45
CA ARG A 114 -2.78 -6.24 2.17
C ARG A 114 -2.90 -5.25 1.01
N CYS A 115 -2.37 -4.05 1.23
CA CYS A 115 -2.24 -3.04 0.19
C CYS A 115 -0.81 -3.07 -0.34
N GLU A 116 -0.68 -3.12 -1.65
CA GLU A 116 0.61 -3.12 -2.32
C GLU A 116 0.64 -1.96 -3.30
N VAL A 117 1.61 -1.06 -3.14
CA VAL A 117 1.76 0.10 -4.02
C VAL A 117 3.08 -0.03 -4.76
N SER A 118 3.03 0.03 -6.07
CA SER A 118 4.23 -0.14 -6.92
C SER A 118 4.45 1.08 -7.78
N GLY A 119 5.70 1.49 -7.89
CA GLY A 119 6.09 2.60 -8.75
C GLY A 119 6.54 2.12 -10.12
N GLU A 120 6.74 3.08 -11.01
CA GLU A 120 7.15 2.77 -12.37
C GLU A 120 8.66 2.61 -12.50
N ALA A 121 9.09 2.20 -13.70
CA ALA A 121 10.50 2.16 -14.02
C ALA A 121 11.09 3.55 -13.80
N PRO A 122 12.38 3.63 -13.53
CA PRO A 122 13.34 2.51 -13.52
C PRO A 122 13.47 1.82 -12.18
N THR A 123 12.92 2.37 -11.11
CA THR A 123 13.20 1.82 -9.80
C THR A 123 12.27 0.68 -9.41
N PHE A 124 11.05 0.65 -9.94
CA PHE A 124 10.09 -0.39 -9.63
C PHE A 124 9.93 -0.65 -8.15
N GLN A 125 9.88 0.39 -7.36
CA GLN A 125 9.74 0.22 -5.93
C GLN A 125 8.38 -0.29 -5.55
N THR A 126 8.31 -1.01 -4.44
CA THR A 126 7.05 -1.58 -3.96
C THR A 126 6.99 -1.43 -2.45
N ALA A 127 5.85 -1.03 -1.96
CA ALA A 127 5.57 -0.98 -0.52
C ALA A 127 4.37 -1.85 -0.23
N LEU A 128 4.38 -2.50 0.93
CA LEU A 128 3.33 -3.42 1.36
C LEU A 128 2.94 -3.11 2.78
N ARG A 129 1.64 -3.20 3.07
CA ARG A 129 1.17 -3.07 4.45
C ARG A 129 -0.16 -3.79 4.62
N SER A 130 -0.35 -4.42 5.77
CA SER A 130 -1.52 -5.26 6.01
C SER A 130 -2.29 -4.84 7.24
N ALA A 131 -3.56 -5.21 7.26
CA ALA A 131 -4.41 -5.11 8.43
C ALA A 131 -5.41 -6.27 8.38
N VAL A 132 -6.02 -6.60 9.51
CA VAL A 132 -6.86 -7.78 9.61
C VAL A 132 -8.32 -7.39 9.78
N ILE A 133 -9.21 -8.02 9.01
CA ILE A 133 -10.64 -7.91 9.21
C ILE A 133 -11.13 -9.17 9.89
N THR A 134 -11.91 -8.98 10.94
CA THR A 134 -12.62 -10.08 11.59
C THR A 134 -14.08 -9.98 11.21
N VAL A 135 -14.63 -11.04 10.64
CA VAL A 135 -16.07 -11.13 10.34
C VAL A 135 -16.70 -12.09 11.33
N VAL A 136 -17.77 -11.64 11.95
CA VAL A 136 -18.46 -12.46 12.95
C VAL A 136 -19.81 -12.87 12.43
N GLY A 137 -20.17 -14.11 12.71
CA GLY A 137 -21.44 -14.67 12.29
C GLY A 137 -22.52 -14.31 13.28
N GLY A 138 -23.72 -14.24 12.77
CA GLY A 138 -24.86 -13.91 13.61
C GLY A 138 -25.60 -15.12 14.13
#